data_d16253fa1cb0ad0fed9529b2961c99fb
#
_entry.id   d16253fa1cb0ad0fed9529b2961c99fb
#
_cell.length_a   1.000
_cell.length_b   1.000
_cell.length_c   1.000
_cell.angle_alpha   90.00
_cell.angle_beta   90.00
_cell.angle_gamma   90.00
#
_symmetry.space_group_name_H-M   'P 1'
#
loop_
_entity.id
_entity.type
_entity.pdbx_description
1 polymer ?
#
loop_
_entity_poly.entity_id
_entity_poly.type
_entity_poly.pdbx_seq_one_letter_code
_entity_poly.pdbx_strand_id
1 'polypeptide(L)'
;IKQTFTVDSQYLEGVTVTPATYGKTANGTLETKITDATGKNIADIDVDMSELSDNQPYDIELPEKIKVDNNESYTLELICKSLDDDSQISFYYGNSIKMAKGEISKSYDDSTRVYVNNEGLEGELCLSIDGMNTIWFGNYYWIIMGAIGILLIVYFVVSLNKRKSGKQTVVIAFLDSVSHYKFLISQLVKRDFKTKYKRSVLGVCWSFLNPLLMMLVQYVVFSTIFSSGVANYPVYLLSGIVMFNFFNECCAMGISAITSNSSLITKVYVPKYIYPLSRAMSSLVNLGFSLIPLLIVTFVTGLWPRPAFILLPFPIICMMIFSLGMSYFLSTSMVFFKDTQFIWNVLSTVWLYATPIFYTENIITSPILLKAFHCNPMYQFIYFVRSILIDGVSPSPQHYLYCILLSVVPFILGFWFF
;
A
#
# COMPACT_ATOMS: atom_id res chain seq x y z
N ILE A 1 -31.63 -6.58 -19.33
CA ILE A 1 -30.28 -6.31 -19.78
C ILE A 1 -29.45 -7.54 -19.47
N LYS A 2 -28.63 -8.00 -20.43
CA LYS A 2 -27.72 -9.14 -20.24
C LYS A 2 -26.31 -8.75 -20.57
N GLN A 3 -25.36 -9.12 -19.71
CA GLN A 3 -23.93 -8.92 -19.90
C GLN A 3 -23.15 -10.16 -19.49
N THR A 4 -22.30 -10.64 -20.39
CA THR A 4 -21.34 -11.72 -20.08
C THR A 4 -20.09 -11.13 -19.48
N PHE A 5 -19.54 -11.77 -18.44
CA PHE A 5 -18.34 -11.35 -17.73
C PHE A 5 -17.50 -12.56 -17.30
N THR A 6 -16.25 -12.36 -17.06
CA THR A 6 -15.33 -13.36 -16.49
C THR A 6 -14.91 -12.96 -15.08
N VAL A 7 -14.67 -13.93 -14.23
CA VAL A 7 -14.27 -13.72 -12.83
C VAL A 7 -12.86 -14.23 -12.63
N ASP A 8 -11.95 -13.34 -12.22
CA ASP A 8 -10.54 -13.69 -11.93
C ASP A 8 -10.32 -14.13 -10.47
N SER A 9 -11.39 -14.35 -9.71
CA SER A 9 -11.36 -14.76 -8.31
C SER A 9 -11.89 -16.17 -8.12
N GLN A 10 -11.57 -16.80 -6.98
CA GLN A 10 -12.06 -18.14 -6.63
C GLN A 10 -13.52 -18.15 -6.16
N TYR A 11 -13.99 -17.01 -5.64
CA TYR A 11 -15.35 -16.83 -5.15
C TYR A 11 -15.91 -15.51 -5.67
N LEU A 12 -17.17 -15.51 -6.03
CA LEU A 12 -17.96 -14.33 -6.33
C LEU A 12 -18.74 -13.93 -5.07
N GLU A 13 -18.61 -12.69 -4.63
CA GLU A 13 -19.29 -12.13 -3.45
C GLU A 13 -20.44 -11.20 -3.82
N GLY A 14 -20.33 -10.49 -4.92
CA GLY A 14 -21.33 -9.54 -5.37
C GLY A 14 -21.03 -8.96 -6.75
N VAL A 15 -21.92 -8.12 -7.20
CA VAL A 15 -21.77 -7.32 -8.42
C VAL A 15 -22.24 -5.90 -8.15
N THR A 16 -21.45 -4.91 -8.57
CA THR A 16 -21.81 -3.50 -8.44
C THR A 16 -22.28 -2.98 -9.78
N VAL A 17 -23.41 -2.34 -9.81
CA VAL A 17 -23.99 -1.71 -11.01
C VAL A 17 -24.19 -0.22 -10.78
N THR A 18 -24.16 0.60 -11.84
CA THR A 18 -24.43 2.03 -11.73
C THR A 18 -25.73 2.36 -12.43
N PRO A 19 -26.83 2.58 -11.67
CA PRO A 19 -28.11 2.94 -12.23
C PRO A 19 -28.18 4.44 -12.55
N ALA A 20 -29.04 4.78 -13.52
CA ALA A 20 -29.50 6.14 -13.79
C ALA A 20 -31.01 6.20 -13.58
N THR A 21 -31.42 6.93 -12.55
CA THR A 21 -32.87 7.13 -12.21
C THR A 21 -33.36 8.50 -12.62
N TYR A 22 -32.52 9.29 -13.30
CA TYR A 22 -32.82 10.64 -13.79
C TYR A 22 -33.28 11.61 -12.69
N GLY A 23 -32.73 11.45 -11.49
CA GLY A 23 -33.03 12.28 -10.32
C GLY A 23 -34.43 11.99 -9.70
N LYS A 24 -35.08 10.87 -10.07
CA LYS A 24 -36.34 10.41 -9.49
C LYS A 24 -36.07 9.15 -8.65
N THR A 25 -36.97 8.90 -7.69
CA THR A 25 -36.98 7.61 -6.98
C THR A 25 -37.66 6.59 -7.88
N ALA A 26 -36.97 5.51 -8.21
CA ALA A 26 -37.55 4.41 -8.96
C ALA A 26 -38.25 3.46 -7.97
N ASN A 27 -39.51 3.16 -8.18
CA ASN A 27 -40.24 2.20 -7.36
C ASN A 27 -40.52 0.95 -8.19
N GLY A 28 -40.14 -0.20 -7.60
CA GLY A 28 -40.34 -1.49 -8.27
C GLY A 28 -39.30 -2.52 -7.82
N THR A 29 -39.31 -3.67 -8.48
CA THR A 29 -38.38 -4.77 -8.17
C THR A 29 -37.51 -5.09 -9.37
N LEU A 30 -36.19 -5.06 -9.16
CA LEU A 30 -35.18 -5.47 -10.12
C LEU A 30 -34.70 -6.89 -9.76
N GLU A 31 -35.04 -7.87 -10.59
CA GLU A 31 -34.51 -9.22 -10.47
C GLU A 31 -33.12 -9.28 -11.09
N THR A 32 -32.12 -9.70 -10.30
CA THR A 32 -30.74 -9.88 -10.73
C THR A 32 -30.42 -11.36 -10.76
N LYS A 33 -30.18 -11.90 -11.95
CA LYS A 33 -29.79 -13.31 -12.16
C LYS A 33 -28.36 -13.42 -12.63
N ILE A 34 -27.62 -14.38 -12.05
CA ILE A 34 -26.30 -14.75 -12.52
C ILE A 34 -26.34 -16.21 -12.96
N THR A 35 -25.94 -16.47 -14.20
CA THR A 35 -25.91 -17.81 -14.78
C THR A 35 -24.50 -18.18 -15.19
N ASP A 36 -24.16 -19.48 -15.12
CA ASP A 36 -22.89 -20.01 -15.62
C ASP A 36 -22.89 -20.18 -17.15
N ALA A 37 -21.76 -20.62 -17.70
CA ALA A 37 -21.63 -20.86 -19.15
C ALA A 37 -22.59 -21.92 -19.69
N THR A 38 -23.15 -22.78 -18.83
CA THR A 38 -24.13 -23.82 -19.20
C THR A 38 -25.58 -23.33 -19.16
N GLY A 39 -25.79 -22.08 -18.70
CA GLY A 39 -27.12 -21.48 -18.53
C GLY A 39 -27.79 -21.87 -17.21
N LYS A 40 -27.05 -22.49 -16.28
CA LYS A 40 -27.56 -22.81 -14.95
C LYS A 40 -27.57 -21.56 -14.08
N ASN A 41 -28.70 -21.29 -13.44
CA ASN A 41 -28.81 -20.18 -12.50
C ASN A 41 -28.00 -20.48 -11.23
N ILE A 42 -27.04 -19.59 -10.89
CA ILE A 42 -26.19 -19.66 -9.72
C ILE A 42 -26.62 -18.66 -8.63
N ALA A 43 -27.22 -17.55 -9.01
CA ALA A 43 -27.77 -16.59 -8.06
C ALA A 43 -29.03 -15.92 -8.63
N ASP A 44 -29.98 -15.65 -7.74
CA ASP A 44 -31.23 -14.94 -8.06
C ASP A 44 -31.57 -14.02 -6.89
N ILE A 45 -31.55 -12.71 -7.14
CA ILE A 45 -31.68 -11.70 -6.09
C ILE A 45 -32.69 -10.65 -6.57
N ASP A 46 -33.68 -10.39 -5.75
CA ASP A 46 -34.61 -9.30 -5.96
C ASP A 46 -34.11 -8.04 -5.21
N VAL A 47 -33.88 -6.97 -5.95
CA VAL A 47 -33.44 -5.67 -5.41
C VAL A 47 -34.59 -4.69 -5.45
N ASP A 48 -34.86 -4.00 -4.34
CA ASP A 48 -35.81 -2.91 -4.30
C ASP A 48 -35.25 -1.69 -5.03
N MET A 49 -35.88 -1.25 -6.09
CA MET A 49 -35.40 -0.12 -6.89
C MET A 49 -35.42 1.21 -6.13
N SER A 50 -36.18 1.31 -5.03
CA SER A 50 -36.21 2.52 -4.19
C SER A 50 -34.85 2.79 -3.46
N GLU A 51 -34.03 1.75 -3.33
CA GLU A 51 -32.69 1.87 -2.76
C GLU A 51 -31.64 2.38 -3.76
N LEU A 52 -31.96 2.38 -5.05
CA LEU A 52 -31.06 2.80 -6.11
C LEU A 52 -31.00 4.34 -6.19
N SER A 53 -29.80 4.88 -6.06
CA SER A 53 -29.54 6.32 -6.18
C SER A 53 -29.02 6.67 -7.57
N ASP A 54 -29.43 7.83 -8.09
CA ASP A 54 -29.01 8.30 -9.41
C ASP A 54 -27.51 8.49 -9.52
N ASN A 55 -26.90 7.90 -10.53
CA ASN A 55 -25.47 7.98 -10.82
C ASN A 55 -24.54 7.52 -9.67
N GLN A 56 -25.03 6.69 -8.74
CA GLN A 56 -24.22 6.12 -7.67
C GLN A 56 -24.06 4.60 -7.87
N PRO A 57 -22.85 4.05 -7.62
CA PRO A 57 -22.65 2.61 -7.62
C PRO A 57 -23.53 1.96 -6.54
N TYR A 58 -24.24 0.91 -6.90
CA TYR A 58 -25.03 0.09 -5.99
C TYR A 58 -24.47 -1.33 -5.97
N ASP A 59 -24.13 -1.81 -4.77
CA ASP A 59 -23.54 -3.13 -4.56
C ASP A 59 -24.65 -4.15 -4.32
N ILE A 60 -24.77 -5.13 -5.22
CA ILE A 60 -25.69 -6.27 -5.11
C ILE A 60 -24.90 -7.41 -4.47
N GLU A 61 -25.02 -7.57 -3.15
CA GLU A 61 -24.35 -8.61 -2.42
C GLU A 61 -25.04 -9.97 -2.60
N LEU A 62 -24.25 -11.02 -2.83
CA LEU A 62 -24.75 -12.37 -2.90
C LEU A 62 -25.02 -12.92 -1.49
N PRO A 63 -26.14 -13.62 -1.23
CA PRO A 63 -26.46 -14.17 0.09
C PRO A 63 -25.43 -15.20 0.57
N GLU A 64 -24.75 -15.87 -0.34
CA GLU A 64 -23.65 -16.79 -0.07
C GLU A 64 -22.53 -16.59 -1.09
N LYS A 65 -21.28 -16.79 -0.66
CA LYS A 65 -20.12 -16.75 -1.54
C LYS A 65 -20.15 -17.92 -2.51
N ILE A 66 -20.21 -17.64 -3.80
CA ILE A 66 -20.31 -18.67 -4.83
C ILE A 66 -18.91 -19.00 -5.34
N LYS A 67 -18.56 -20.28 -5.28
CA LYS A 67 -17.32 -20.74 -5.88
C LYS A 67 -17.43 -20.68 -7.40
N VAL A 68 -16.49 -19.98 -8.03
CA VAL A 68 -16.41 -19.78 -9.47
C VAL A 68 -15.11 -20.36 -10.02
N ASP A 69 -15.14 -20.81 -11.25
CA ASP A 69 -13.93 -21.31 -11.92
C ASP A 69 -13.30 -20.18 -12.74
N ASN A 70 -11.99 -19.95 -12.51
CA ASN A 70 -11.22 -18.97 -13.26
C ASN A 70 -11.25 -19.33 -14.76
N ASN A 71 -11.55 -18.34 -15.59
CA ASN A 71 -11.70 -18.42 -17.05
C ASN A 71 -13.05 -18.96 -17.57
N GLU A 72 -14.02 -19.26 -16.72
CA GLU A 72 -15.38 -19.46 -17.20
C GLU A 72 -16.12 -18.11 -17.34
N SER A 73 -17.00 -18.06 -18.33
CA SER A 73 -17.84 -16.87 -18.56
C SER A 73 -19.16 -17.02 -17.81
N TYR A 74 -19.54 -15.99 -17.11
CA TYR A 74 -20.81 -15.87 -16.40
C TYR A 74 -21.65 -14.80 -17.06
N THR A 75 -22.98 -14.90 -16.95
CA THR A 75 -23.89 -13.92 -17.52
C THR A 75 -24.72 -13.29 -16.40
N LEU A 76 -24.62 -11.96 -16.28
CA LEU A 76 -25.50 -11.15 -15.46
C LEU A 76 -26.72 -10.79 -16.27
N GLU A 77 -27.90 -11.04 -15.74
CA GLU A 77 -29.17 -10.64 -16.31
C GLU A 77 -29.95 -9.77 -15.32
N LEU A 78 -30.26 -8.55 -15.72
CA LEU A 78 -31.03 -7.58 -14.95
C LEU A 78 -32.44 -7.52 -15.59
N ILE A 79 -33.47 -7.94 -14.85
CA ILE A 79 -34.84 -8.02 -15.28
C ILE A 79 -35.68 -7.10 -14.40
N CYS A 80 -36.37 -6.13 -15.00
CA CYS A 80 -37.33 -5.32 -14.29
C CYS A 80 -38.65 -6.12 -14.19
N LYS A 81 -39.01 -6.57 -12.96
CA LYS A 81 -40.27 -7.32 -12.71
C LYS A 81 -41.49 -6.41 -12.61
N SER A 82 -41.31 -5.27 -11.96
CA SER A 82 -42.33 -4.27 -11.78
C SER A 82 -41.73 -2.88 -11.81
N LEU A 83 -42.40 -1.95 -12.46
CA LEU A 83 -41.99 -0.56 -12.51
C LEU A 83 -43.28 0.28 -12.49
N ASP A 84 -43.35 1.30 -11.64
CA ASP A 84 -44.45 2.23 -11.61
C ASP A 84 -44.44 3.13 -12.85
N ASP A 85 -45.61 3.57 -13.33
CA ASP A 85 -45.78 4.34 -14.57
C ASP A 85 -44.96 5.64 -14.61
N ASP A 86 -44.63 6.24 -13.45
CA ASP A 86 -43.80 7.46 -13.31
C ASP A 86 -42.33 7.20 -13.09
N SER A 87 -41.90 5.94 -12.99
CA SER A 87 -40.50 5.55 -12.70
C SER A 87 -39.77 5.21 -13.99
N GLN A 88 -38.51 5.63 -14.08
CA GLN A 88 -37.61 5.28 -15.18
C GLN A 88 -36.29 4.80 -14.58
N ILE A 89 -35.76 3.71 -15.10
CA ILE A 89 -34.46 3.20 -14.75
C ILE A 89 -33.68 2.80 -15.99
N SER A 90 -32.43 3.17 -16.04
CA SER A 90 -31.46 2.68 -17.02
C SER A 90 -30.11 2.41 -16.34
N PHE A 91 -29.20 1.78 -17.06
CA PHE A 91 -27.87 1.48 -16.56
C PHE A 91 -26.83 2.03 -17.52
N TYR A 92 -25.75 2.56 -16.96
CA TYR A 92 -24.67 3.09 -17.77
C TYR A 92 -23.93 1.97 -18.49
N TYR A 93 -23.67 2.19 -19.77
CA TYR A 93 -22.80 1.35 -20.60
C TYR A 93 -21.87 2.23 -21.44
N GLY A 94 -20.72 1.70 -21.86
CA GLY A 94 -19.76 2.46 -22.66
C GLY A 94 -18.57 1.62 -23.12
N ASN A 95 -17.78 2.17 -24.05
CA ASN A 95 -16.60 1.52 -24.61
C ASN A 95 -15.34 1.70 -23.74
N SER A 96 -15.40 2.49 -22.69
CA SER A 96 -14.31 2.67 -21.72
C SER A 96 -14.87 2.90 -20.32
N ILE A 97 -14.75 1.91 -19.45
CA ILE A 97 -15.20 2.00 -18.07
C ILE A 97 -14.06 2.51 -17.19
N LYS A 98 -14.25 3.70 -16.58
CA LYS A 98 -13.44 4.17 -15.46
C LYS A 98 -14.05 3.60 -14.18
N MET A 99 -13.42 2.61 -13.58
CA MET A 99 -13.90 2.01 -12.34
C MET A 99 -13.32 2.72 -11.12
N ALA A 100 -14.19 3.07 -10.19
CA ALA A 100 -13.86 3.47 -8.84
C ALA A 100 -14.13 2.27 -7.91
N LYS A 101 -13.07 1.71 -7.35
CA LYS A 101 -12.97 0.64 -6.33
C LYS A 101 -12.81 -0.81 -6.82
N GLY A 102 -11.78 -1.45 -6.26
CA GLY A 102 -11.54 -2.89 -6.26
C GLY A 102 -10.59 -3.37 -7.37
N GLU A 103 -9.85 -4.42 -7.08
CA GLU A 103 -9.02 -5.13 -8.05
C GLU A 103 -9.91 -5.74 -9.13
N ILE A 104 -9.88 -5.16 -10.31
CA ILE A 104 -10.57 -5.72 -11.47
C ILE A 104 -9.57 -5.85 -12.59
N SER A 105 -9.18 -7.09 -12.86
CA SER A 105 -8.55 -7.43 -14.11
C SER A 105 -9.65 -7.72 -15.12
N LYS A 106 -9.92 -6.80 -16.03
CA LYS A 106 -10.69 -7.11 -17.24
C LYS A 106 -9.75 -7.24 -18.41
N SER A 107 -9.74 -8.38 -19.05
CA SER A 107 -9.35 -8.51 -20.43
C SER A 107 -10.59 -8.23 -21.27
N TYR A 108 -10.60 -7.11 -21.97
CA TYR A 108 -11.63 -6.83 -22.96
C TYR A 108 -11.39 -7.73 -24.16
N ASP A 109 -12.38 -8.55 -24.47
CA ASP A 109 -12.45 -9.25 -25.73
C ASP A 109 -13.51 -8.52 -26.60
N ASP A 110 -13.20 -8.27 -27.88
CA ASP A 110 -14.10 -7.63 -28.85
C ASP A 110 -15.44 -8.39 -29.05
N SER A 111 -15.60 -9.52 -28.36
CA SER A 111 -16.81 -10.35 -28.40
C SER A 111 -17.86 -10.00 -27.31
N THR A 112 -17.55 -9.13 -26.34
CA THR A 112 -18.52 -8.80 -25.28
C THR A 112 -19.50 -7.71 -25.75
N ARG A 113 -20.79 -8.06 -25.76
CA ARG A 113 -21.89 -7.15 -26.09
C ARG A 113 -22.90 -7.11 -24.97
N VAL A 114 -23.44 -5.92 -24.72
CA VAL A 114 -24.63 -5.75 -23.87
C VAL A 114 -25.87 -6.06 -24.71
N TYR A 115 -26.71 -6.92 -24.22
CA TYR A 115 -27.99 -7.20 -24.86
C TYR A 115 -29.13 -6.52 -24.10
N VAL A 116 -29.88 -5.66 -24.77
CA VAL A 116 -31.10 -5.03 -24.26
C VAL A 116 -32.28 -5.56 -25.08
N ASN A 117 -33.21 -6.25 -24.44
CA ASN A 117 -34.34 -6.88 -25.09
C ASN A 117 -33.96 -7.78 -26.29
N ASN A 118 -32.83 -8.51 -26.16
CA ASN A 118 -32.24 -9.36 -27.20
C ASN A 118 -31.59 -8.62 -28.39
N GLU A 119 -31.50 -7.30 -28.37
CA GLU A 119 -30.73 -6.52 -29.34
C GLU A 119 -29.33 -6.25 -28.77
N GLY A 120 -28.28 -6.65 -29.51
CA GLY A 120 -26.88 -6.46 -29.10
C GLY A 120 -26.44 -5.04 -29.37
N LEU A 121 -26.01 -4.33 -28.33
CA LEU A 121 -25.39 -3.01 -28.40
C LEU A 121 -23.87 -3.13 -28.27
N GLU A 122 -23.14 -2.30 -29.02
CA GLU A 122 -21.68 -2.22 -28.86
C GLU A 122 -21.35 -1.47 -27.58
N GLY A 123 -20.63 -2.13 -26.66
CA GLY A 123 -20.21 -1.59 -25.38
C GLY A 123 -20.47 -2.56 -24.23
N GLU A 124 -19.98 -2.19 -23.06
CA GLU A 124 -20.14 -2.96 -21.83
C GLU A 124 -20.91 -2.17 -20.78
N LEU A 125 -21.67 -2.90 -19.97
CA LEU A 125 -22.33 -2.35 -18.80
C LEU A 125 -21.27 -1.84 -17.82
N CYS A 126 -21.51 -0.70 -17.15
CA CYS A 126 -20.70 -0.24 -16.04
C CYS A 126 -20.88 -1.19 -14.85
N LEU A 127 -20.18 -2.31 -14.91
CA LEU A 127 -20.25 -3.43 -13.99
C LEU A 127 -18.91 -3.58 -13.25
N SER A 128 -18.96 -3.63 -11.92
CA SER A 128 -17.86 -4.07 -11.07
C SER A 128 -18.19 -5.44 -10.50
N ILE A 129 -17.19 -6.31 -10.39
CA ILE A 129 -17.35 -7.67 -9.90
C ILE A 129 -16.57 -7.79 -8.60
N ASP A 130 -17.28 -8.09 -7.51
CA ASP A 130 -16.68 -8.28 -6.21
C ASP A 130 -16.36 -9.77 -6.03
N GLY A 131 -15.05 -10.06 -6.13
CA GLY A 131 -14.54 -11.41 -6.02
C GLY A 131 -13.53 -11.57 -4.90
N MET A 132 -13.50 -12.73 -4.28
CA MET A 132 -12.57 -13.07 -3.21
C MET A 132 -11.67 -14.24 -3.60
N ASN A 133 -10.37 -14.05 -3.43
CA ASN A 133 -9.38 -15.12 -3.53
C ASN A 133 -9.04 -15.64 -2.13
N THR A 134 -9.41 -16.88 -1.81
CA THR A 134 -8.94 -17.54 -0.60
C THR A 134 -7.58 -18.18 -0.86
N ILE A 135 -6.57 -17.69 -0.16
CA ILE A 135 -5.29 -18.39 -0.14
C ILE A 135 -5.49 -19.68 0.67
N TRP A 136 -4.93 -20.82 0.19
CA TRP A 136 -5.06 -22.13 0.84
C TRP A 136 -4.72 -22.13 2.34
N PHE A 137 -3.89 -21.21 2.81
CA PHE A 137 -3.55 -21.02 4.22
C PHE A 137 -4.34 -19.87 4.88
N GLY A 138 -5.29 -19.21 4.19
CA GLY A 138 -6.02 -18.06 4.71
C GLY A 138 -6.80 -18.37 5.99
N ASN A 139 -7.45 -19.54 6.06
CA ASN A 139 -8.16 -19.98 7.26
C ASN A 139 -7.22 -20.28 8.45
N TYR A 140 -5.95 -20.62 8.16
CA TYR A 140 -4.93 -20.92 9.17
C TYR A 140 -3.99 -19.74 9.42
N TYR A 141 -4.21 -18.61 8.75
CA TYR A 141 -3.32 -17.44 8.82
C TYR A 141 -3.04 -17.02 10.26
N TRP A 142 -4.07 -16.84 11.07
CA TRP A 142 -3.92 -16.42 12.45
C TRP A 142 -3.21 -17.48 13.31
N ILE A 143 -3.41 -18.75 13.00
CA ILE A 143 -2.72 -19.87 13.68
C ILE A 143 -1.24 -19.85 13.29
N ILE A 144 -0.92 -19.67 12.01
CA ILE A 144 0.46 -19.59 11.50
C ILE A 144 1.16 -18.35 12.09
N MET A 145 0.51 -17.20 12.09
CA MET A 145 1.07 -15.98 12.67
C MET A 145 1.25 -16.11 14.20
N GLY A 146 0.30 -16.73 14.89
CA GLY A 146 0.43 -17.07 16.30
C GLY A 146 1.60 -18.02 16.57
N ALA A 147 1.76 -19.06 15.76
CA ALA A 147 2.88 -20.01 15.86
C ALA A 147 4.23 -19.32 15.61
N ILE A 148 4.33 -18.47 14.59
CA ILE A 148 5.54 -17.67 14.33
C ILE A 148 5.82 -16.73 15.50
N GLY A 149 4.80 -16.06 16.04
CA GLY A 149 4.93 -15.19 17.21
C GLY A 149 5.44 -15.96 18.43
N ILE A 150 4.88 -17.15 18.70
CA ILE A 150 5.33 -18.02 19.78
C ILE A 150 6.77 -18.48 19.57
N LEU A 151 7.16 -18.88 18.34
CA LEU A 151 8.52 -19.26 18.03
C LEU A 151 9.51 -18.11 18.25
N LEU A 152 9.14 -16.88 17.87
CA LEU A 152 9.95 -15.69 18.12
C LEU A 152 10.09 -15.41 19.63
N ILE A 153 9.01 -15.53 20.39
CA ILE A 153 9.03 -15.37 21.85
C ILE A 153 9.90 -16.45 22.49
N VAL A 154 9.74 -17.72 22.10
CA VAL A 154 10.55 -18.84 22.58
C VAL A 154 12.03 -18.62 22.22
N TYR A 155 12.32 -18.23 20.99
CA TYR A 155 13.69 -17.87 20.57
C TYR A 155 14.27 -16.75 21.42
N PHE A 156 13.48 -15.71 21.71
CA PHE A 156 13.90 -14.59 22.55
C PHE A 156 14.14 -15.03 24.00
N VAL A 157 13.23 -15.82 24.59
CA VAL A 157 13.38 -16.37 25.95
C VAL A 157 14.57 -17.32 26.05
N VAL A 158 14.76 -18.22 25.09
CA VAL A 158 15.94 -19.11 25.03
C VAL A 158 17.23 -18.32 24.91
N SER A 159 17.21 -17.26 24.10
CA SER A 159 18.34 -16.34 23.97
C SER A 159 18.66 -15.62 25.28
N LEU A 160 17.64 -15.14 26.00
CA LEU A 160 17.83 -14.53 27.34
C LEU A 160 18.38 -15.54 28.36
N ASN A 161 17.92 -16.80 28.34
CA ASN A 161 18.43 -17.84 29.20
C ASN A 161 19.89 -18.22 28.87
N LYS A 162 20.25 -18.26 27.57
CA LYS A 162 21.65 -18.45 27.15
C LYS A 162 22.56 -17.32 27.62
N ARG A 163 22.06 -16.08 27.67
CA ARG A 163 22.76 -14.93 28.25
C ARG A 163 23.13 -15.19 29.72
N LYS A 164 22.20 -15.73 30.52
CA LYS A 164 22.47 -16.10 31.93
C LYS A 164 23.54 -17.18 32.06
N SER A 165 23.70 -18.03 31.03
CA SER A 165 24.71 -19.10 30.96
C SER A 165 26.04 -18.65 30.30
N GLY A 166 26.25 -17.35 30.10
CA GLY A 166 27.50 -16.81 29.51
C GLY A 166 27.66 -16.98 28.01
N LYS A 167 26.67 -17.57 27.31
CA LYS A 167 26.67 -17.72 25.85
C LYS A 167 25.84 -16.60 25.22
N GLN A 168 26.44 -15.76 24.38
CA GLN A 168 25.75 -14.68 23.69
C GLN A 168 25.23 -15.15 22.34
N THR A 169 23.95 -14.90 22.08
CA THR A 169 23.36 -15.04 20.75
C THR A 169 23.58 -13.74 19.96
N VAL A 170 23.73 -13.81 18.63
CA VAL A 170 24.00 -12.64 17.76
C VAL A 170 23.02 -11.49 18.00
N VAL A 171 21.73 -11.79 18.13
CA VAL A 171 20.69 -10.77 18.39
C VAL A 171 20.89 -10.10 19.74
N ILE A 172 21.18 -10.85 20.79
CA ILE A 172 21.42 -10.29 22.13
C ILE A 172 22.72 -9.50 22.17
N ALA A 173 23.79 -9.99 21.53
CA ALA A 173 25.02 -9.25 21.39
C ALA A 173 24.83 -7.91 20.69
N PHE A 174 23.99 -7.87 19.66
CA PHE A 174 23.61 -6.63 18.97
C PHE A 174 22.81 -5.70 19.91
N LEU A 175 21.77 -6.20 20.59
CA LEU A 175 20.94 -5.42 21.51
C LEU A 175 21.77 -4.90 22.71
N ASP A 176 22.65 -5.73 23.26
CA ASP A 176 23.56 -5.32 24.34
C ASP A 176 24.54 -4.23 23.87
N SER A 177 25.07 -4.36 22.66
CA SER A 177 25.92 -3.32 22.08
C SER A 177 25.15 -2.01 21.85
N VAL A 178 23.94 -2.08 21.29
CA VAL A 178 23.10 -0.88 21.13
C VAL A 178 22.78 -0.25 22.48
N SER A 179 22.47 -1.06 23.49
CA SER A 179 22.22 -0.59 24.86
C SER A 179 23.47 0.02 25.48
N HIS A 180 24.62 -0.59 25.28
CA HIS A 180 25.92 -0.08 25.78
C HIS A 180 26.28 1.28 25.15
N TYR A 181 26.06 1.40 23.83
CA TYR A 181 26.38 2.63 23.09
C TYR A 181 25.18 3.59 22.94
N LYS A 182 24.06 3.39 23.65
CA LYS A 182 22.85 4.24 23.57
C LYS A 182 23.15 5.73 23.77
N PHE A 183 24.07 6.05 24.70
CA PHE A 183 24.49 7.43 24.96
C PHE A 183 25.17 8.03 23.72
N LEU A 184 26.13 7.30 23.12
CA LEU A 184 26.81 7.73 21.91
C LEU A 184 25.85 7.90 20.75
N ILE A 185 24.94 6.93 20.52
CA ILE A 185 23.90 7.02 19.48
C ILE A 185 23.06 8.28 19.70
N SER A 186 22.60 8.52 20.93
CA SER A 186 21.82 9.71 21.25
C SER A 186 22.58 11.01 20.98
N GLN A 187 23.88 11.08 21.30
CA GLN A 187 24.71 12.25 21.01
C GLN A 187 24.92 12.46 19.51
N LEU A 188 25.13 11.37 18.74
CA LEU A 188 25.25 11.44 17.30
C LEU A 188 23.95 11.94 16.66
N VAL A 189 22.81 11.40 17.08
CA VAL A 189 21.48 11.84 16.62
C VAL A 189 21.23 13.32 16.93
N LYS A 190 21.50 13.74 18.17
CA LYS A 190 21.37 15.14 18.58
C LYS A 190 22.28 16.07 17.78
N ARG A 191 23.53 15.64 17.53
CA ARG A 191 24.49 16.39 16.69
C ARG A 191 23.97 16.55 15.27
N ASP A 192 23.51 15.47 14.66
CA ASP A 192 23.02 15.46 13.28
C ASP A 192 21.80 16.37 13.14
N PHE A 193 20.85 16.26 14.08
CA PHE A 193 19.67 17.11 14.13
C PHE A 193 20.03 18.60 14.31
N LYS A 194 20.93 18.90 15.27
CA LYS A 194 21.41 20.26 15.49
C LYS A 194 22.13 20.82 14.26
N THR A 195 22.92 20.00 13.58
CA THR A 195 23.67 20.41 12.38
C THR A 195 22.75 20.71 11.22
N LYS A 196 21.71 19.88 10.99
CA LYS A 196 20.73 20.05 9.93
C LYS A 196 19.97 21.39 10.02
N TYR A 197 19.65 21.83 11.24
CA TYR A 197 18.85 23.04 11.48
C TYR A 197 19.65 24.22 12.04
N LYS A 198 20.98 24.11 12.09
CA LYS A 198 21.86 25.17 12.57
C LYS A 198 21.75 26.41 11.66
N ARG A 199 21.57 27.58 12.26
CA ARG A 199 21.45 28.88 11.57
C ARG A 199 20.17 29.04 10.71
N SER A 200 19.19 28.14 10.82
CA SER A 200 17.90 28.32 10.15
C SER A 200 16.95 29.15 11.01
N VAL A 201 16.28 30.13 10.41
CA VAL A 201 15.25 30.94 11.10
C VAL A 201 14.06 30.11 11.53
N LEU A 202 13.59 29.23 10.67
CA LEU A 202 12.45 28.32 10.95
C LEU A 202 12.88 27.05 11.69
N GLY A 203 14.20 26.75 11.72
CA GLY A 203 14.73 25.62 12.46
C GLY A 203 14.02 24.29 12.11
N VAL A 204 13.54 23.61 13.15
CA VAL A 204 12.87 22.32 13.04
C VAL A 204 11.55 22.41 12.25
N CYS A 205 10.92 23.60 12.14
CA CYS A 205 9.70 23.75 11.35
C CYS A 205 9.87 23.34 9.88
N TRP A 206 11.10 23.36 9.34
CA TRP A 206 11.37 22.86 8.00
C TRP A 206 11.10 21.35 7.84
N SER A 207 11.27 20.55 8.88
CA SER A 207 10.91 19.11 8.81
C SER A 207 9.42 18.89 8.59
N PHE A 208 8.60 19.83 9.04
CA PHE A 208 7.16 19.84 8.91
C PHE A 208 6.72 20.52 7.60
N LEU A 209 7.28 21.71 7.29
CA LEU A 209 6.90 22.51 6.14
C LEU A 209 7.32 21.88 4.81
N ASN A 210 8.51 21.30 4.73
CA ASN A 210 9.03 20.78 3.48
C ASN A 210 8.13 19.69 2.86
N PRO A 211 7.69 18.64 3.58
CA PRO A 211 6.74 17.66 3.03
C PRO A 211 5.42 18.29 2.57
N LEU A 212 4.90 19.27 3.34
CA LEU A 212 3.66 19.98 2.98
C LEU A 212 3.81 20.82 1.71
N LEU A 213 4.86 21.61 1.61
CA LEU A 213 5.10 22.45 0.44
C LEU A 213 5.34 21.61 -0.82
N MET A 214 6.12 20.53 -0.70
CA MET A 214 6.33 19.61 -1.80
C MET A 214 5.03 18.92 -2.24
N MET A 215 4.20 18.49 -1.29
CA MET A 215 2.87 17.95 -1.59
C MET A 215 1.99 19.00 -2.30
N LEU A 216 1.99 20.23 -1.85
CA LEU A 216 1.21 21.32 -2.44
C LEU A 216 1.62 21.57 -3.90
N VAL A 217 2.93 21.67 -4.17
CA VAL A 217 3.45 21.82 -5.54
C VAL A 217 3.05 20.64 -6.41
N GLN A 218 3.24 19.42 -5.92
CA GLN A 218 2.93 18.22 -6.69
C GLN A 218 1.41 18.04 -6.85
N TYR A 219 0.62 18.42 -5.85
CA TYR A 219 -0.83 18.42 -5.97
C TYR A 219 -1.30 19.36 -7.09
N VAL A 220 -0.78 20.58 -7.16
CA VAL A 220 -1.14 21.53 -8.23
C VAL A 220 -0.75 20.98 -9.62
N VAL A 221 0.43 20.35 -9.73
CA VAL A 221 0.91 19.81 -11.02
C VAL A 221 0.15 18.57 -11.45
N PHE A 222 -0.07 17.63 -10.53
CA PHE A 222 -0.56 16.29 -10.86
C PHE A 222 -2.07 16.11 -10.63
N SER A 223 -2.73 17.01 -9.89
CA SER A 223 -4.17 16.89 -9.63
C SER A 223 -5.02 16.93 -10.89
N THR A 224 -4.61 17.73 -11.87
CA THR A 224 -5.33 17.83 -13.15
C THR A 224 -5.18 16.58 -14.04
N ILE A 225 -4.11 15.81 -13.84
CA ILE A 225 -3.77 14.65 -14.69
C ILE A 225 -4.19 13.34 -14.01
N PHE A 226 -3.94 13.19 -12.71
CA PHE A 226 -4.04 11.91 -12.01
C PHE A 226 -5.10 11.87 -10.89
N SER A 227 -5.73 12.99 -10.53
CA SER A 227 -6.70 13.01 -9.43
C SER A 227 -8.07 12.42 -9.78
N SER A 228 -8.38 12.31 -11.07
CA SER A 228 -9.64 11.71 -11.51
C SER A 228 -9.65 10.21 -11.21
N GLY A 229 -10.36 9.81 -10.14
CA GLY A 229 -10.49 8.42 -9.71
C GLY A 229 -9.68 8.02 -8.48
N VAL A 230 -9.00 8.98 -7.81
CA VAL A 230 -8.30 8.71 -6.53
C VAL A 230 -8.99 9.45 -5.40
N ALA A 231 -9.61 8.70 -4.50
CA ALA A 231 -10.19 9.27 -3.29
C ALA A 231 -9.08 9.90 -2.43
N ASN A 232 -9.31 11.13 -1.93
CA ASN A 232 -8.38 11.83 -1.03
C ASN A 232 -6.95 11.96 -1.57
N TYR A 233 -6.80 12.37 -2.84
CA TYR A 233 -5.51 12.50 -3.52
C TYR A 233 -4.42 13.25 -2.75
N PRO A 234 -4.69 14.32 -1.93
CA PRO A 234 -3.67 14.93 -1.08
C PRO A 234 -3.04 13.96 -0.08
N VAL A 235 -3.85 13.10 0.57
CA VAL A 235 -3.36 12.09 1.52
C VAL A 235 -2.58 11.00 0.78
N TYR A 236 -3.07 10.61 -0.40
CA TYR A 236 -2.40 9.65 -1.28
C TYR A 236 -0.99 10.11 -1.66
N LEU A 237 -0.83 11.37 -2.09
CA LEU A 237 0.45 11.97 -2.41
C LEU A 237 1.36 12.09 -1.19
N LEU A 238 0.84 12.70 -0.11
CA LEU A 238 1.67 13.02 1.04
C LEU A 238 2.18 11.77 1.75
N SER A 239 1.37 10.72 1.85
CA SER A 239 1.80 9.43 2.40
C SER A 239 2.97 8.84 1.62
N GLY A 240 2.90 8.82 0.29
CA GLY A 240 3.98 8.34 -0.57
C GLY A 240 5.26 9.19 -0.45
N ILE A 241 5.12 10.53 -0.48
CA ILE A 241 6.24 11.47 -0.36
C ILE A 241 6.95 11.32 0.99
N VAL A 242 6.21 11.30 2.10
CA VAL A 242 6.77 11.20 3.45
C VAL A 242 7.55 9.89 3.61
N MET A 243 6.98 8.78 3.17
CA MET A 243 7.60 7.47 3.28
C MET A 243 8.86 7.38 2.39
N PHE A 244 8.78 7.83 1.14
CA PHE A 244 9.93 7.79 0.24
C PHE A 244 11.06 8.74 0.68
N ASN A 245 10.72 9.93 1.18
CA ASN A 245 11.71 10.88 1.70
C ASN A 245 12.47 10.30 2.90
N PHE A 246 11.79 9.60 3.80
CA PHE A 246 12.46 8.90 4.91
C PHE A 246 13.47 7.88 4.41
N PHE A 247 13.07 7.02 3.46
CA PHE A 247 13.96 6.04 2.84
C PHE A 247 15.18 6.71 2.20
N ASN A 248 14.94 7.69 1.35
CA ASN A 248 16.00 8.39 0.63
C ASN A 248 16.96 9.13 1.59
N GLU A 249 16.42 9.80 2.61
CA GLU A 249 17.22 10.46 3.65
C GLU A 249 18.08 9.46 4.42
N CYS A 250 17.50 8.33 4.85
CA CYS A 250 18.22 7.28 5.57
C CYS A 250 19.39 6.74 4.72
N CYS A 251 19.18 6.46 3.45
CA CYS A 251 20.20 5.99 2.53
C CYS A 251 21.29 7.06 2.27
N ALA A 252 20.88 8.29 1.99
CA ALA A 252 21.81 9.40 1.73
C ALA A 252 22.70 9.71 2.95
N MET A 253 22.13 9.71 4.14
CA MET A 253 22.91 9.85 5.38
C MET A 253 23.79 8.63 5.64
N GLY A 254 23.31 7.43 5.29
CA GLY A 254 24.02 6.16 5.41
C GLY A 254 25.30 6.12 4.57
N ILE A 255 25.24 6.57 3.32
CA ILE A 255 26.40 6.65 2.41
C ILE A 255 27.58 7.31 3.09
N SER A 256 27.37 8.43 3.75
CA SER A 256 28.44 9.20 4.41
C SER A 256 28.72 8.77 5.85
N ALA A 257 28.03 7.76 6.39
CA ALA A 257 28.05 7.44 7.81
C ALA A 257 29.46 7.07 8.33
N ILE A 258 30.23 6.30 7.57
CA ILE A 258 31.60 5.90 7.93
C ILE A 258 32.60 7.02 7.62
N THR A 259 32.53 7.58 6.42
CA THR A 259 33.50 8.58 5.95
C THR A 259 33.44 9.88 6.77
N SER A 260 32.24 10.35 7.12
CA SER A 260 32.06 11.57 7.93
C SER A 260 32.45 11.41 9.41
N ASN A 261 32.56 10.19 9.91
CA ASN A 261 32.96 9.90 11.29
C ASN A 261 34.35 9.26 11.39
N SER A 262 35.16 9.32 10.33
CA SER A 262 36.51 8.71 10.28
C SER A 262 37.42 9.16 11.43
N SER A 263 37.40 10.44 11.78
CA SER A 263 38.18 11.00 12.91
C SER A 263 37.74 10.44 14.28
N LEU A 264 36.49 10.03 14.44
CA LEU A 264 36.00 9.41 15.67
C LEU A 264 36.38 7.92 15.70
N ILE A 265 36.26 7.26 14.54
CA ILE A 265 36.60 5.83 14.39
C ILE A 265 38.08 5.56 14.71
N THR A 266 38.97 6.48 14.37
CA THR A 266 40.39 6.35 14.62
C THR A 266 40.81 6.62 16.09
N LYS A 267 39.97 7.36 16.83
CA LYS A 267 40.30 7.76 18.21
C LYS A 267 39.64 6.90 19.27
N VAL A 268 38.48 6.31 18.97
CA VAL A 268 37.70 5.55 19.94
C VAL A 268 37.26 4.24 19.32
N TYR A 269 37.48 3.14 20.05
CA TYR A 269 37.03 1.83 19.62
C TYR A 269 35.50 1.73 19.81
N VAL A 270 34.76 1.88 18.69
CA VAL A 270 33.29 1.70 18.62
C VAL A 270 33.00 0.78 17.46
N PRO A 271 32.11 -0.22 17.63
CA PRO A 271 31.66 -1.06 16.51
C PRO A 271 31.13 -0.22 15.35
N LYS A 272 31.67 -0.44 14.16
CA LYS A 272 31.41 0.43 12.98
C LYS A 272 29.93 0.51 12.60
N TYR A 273 29.15 -0.56 12.82
CA TYR A 273 27.71 -0.59 12.51
C TYR A 273 26.89 0.43 13.32
N ILE A 274 27.42 0.97 14.42
CA ILE A 274 26.75 2.02 15.21
C ILE A 274 26.57 3.32 14.41
N TYR A 275 27.47 3.63 13.48
CA TYR A 275 27.43 4.88 12.72
C TYR A 275 26.25 4.90 11.70
N PRO A 276 26.07 3.91 10.80
CA PRO A 276 24.88 3.87 9.96
C PRO A 276 23.59 3.74 10.77
N LEU A 277 23.58 2.98 11.88
CA LEU A 277 22.43 2.89 12.77
C LEU A 277 22.05 4.26 13.35
N SER A 278 23.04 5.06 13.82
CA SER A 278 22.76 6.41 14.35
C SER A 278 22.17 7.35 13.28
N ARG A 279 22.60 7.21 12.01
CA ARG A 279 22.05 7.98 10.88
C ARG A 279 20.60 7.57 10.59
N ALA A 280 20.32 6.26 10.58
CA ALA A 280 18.94 5.76 10.42
C ALA A 280 18.02 6.24 11.55
N MET A 281 18.50 6.28 12.79
CA MET A 281 17.76 6.83 13.93
C MET A 281 17.52 8.34 13.78
N SER A 282 18.47 9.09 13.24
CA SER A 282 18.31 10.52 12.94
C SER A 282 17.21 10.75 11.90
N SER A 283 17.19 9.94 10.83
CA SER A 283 16.13 9.98 9.81
C SER A 283 14.76 9.58 10.37
N LEU A 284 14.71 8.61 11.30
CA LEU A 284 13.48 8.21 11.99
C LEU A 284 12.87 9.36 12.81
N VAL A 285 13.70 10.17 13.48
CA VAL A 285 13.24 11.37 14.19
C VAL A 285 12.63 12.37 13.20
N ASN A 286 13.26 12.57 12.04
CA ASN A 286 12.70 13.45 10.99
C ASN A 286 11.38 12.90 10.42
N LEU A 287 11.26 11.56 10.24
CA LEU A 287 10.01 10.93 9.86
C LEU A 287 8.91 11.26 10.88
N GLY A 288 9.21 11.15 12.19
CA GLY A 288 8.26 11.50 13.25
C GLY A 288 7.69 12.91 13.09
N PHE A 289 8.52 13.90 12.77
CA PHE A 289 8.06 15.26 12.45
C PHE A 289 7.25 15.32 11.14
N SER A 290 7.62 14.54 10.12
CA SER A 290 6.91 14.52 8.83
C SER A 290 5.57 13.77 8.90
N LEU A 291 5.35 12.90 9.88
CA LEU A 291 4.05 12.26 10.12
C LEU A 291 3.00 13.25 10.66
N ILE A 292 3.42 14.30 11.36
CA ILE A 292 2.49 15.31 11.90
C ILE A 292 1.67 15.96 10.77
N PRO A 293 2.29 16.56 9.72
CA PRO A 293 1.52 17.12 8.61
C PRO A 293 0.70 16.08 7.87
N LEU A 294 1.18 14.84 7.74
CA LEU A 294 0.42 13.76 7.13
C LEU A 294 -0.89 13.51 7.89
N LEU A 295 -0.83 13.40 9.22
CA LEU A 295 -2.02 13.20 10.05
C LEU A 295 -2.95 14.43 10.00
N ILE A 296 -2.41 15.66 10.02
CA ILE A 296 -3.23 16.88 9.91
C ILE A 296 -3.99 16.89 8.59
N VAL A 297 -3.32 16.62 7.46
CA VAL A 297 -3.97 16.59 6.14
C VAL A 297 -5.02 15.47 6.10
N THR A 298 -4.73 14.30 6.67
CA THR A 298 -5.68 13.18 6.76
C THR A 298 -6.96 13.60 7.49
N PHE A 299 -6.85 14.32 8.61
CA PHE A 299 -8.03 14.77 9.36
C PHE A 299 -8.77 15.92 8.67
N VAL A 300 -8.06 16.85 8.06
CA VAL A 300 -8.67 17.96 7.30
C VAL A 300 -9.45 17.46 6.08
N THR A 301 -9.01 16.35 5.46
CA THR A 301 -9.72 15.72 4.34
C THR A 301 -10.91 14.86 4.78
N GLY A 302 -11.26 14.85 6.07
CA GLY A 302 -12.42 14.12 6.59
C GLY A 302 -12.17 12.64 6.94
N LEU A 303 -10.93 12.19 6.84
CA LEU A 303 -10.56 10.82 7.21
C LEU A 303 -10.27 10.76 8.72
N TRP A 304 -11.26 10.35 9.50
CA TRP A 304 -11.14 10.22 10.96
C TRP A 304 -10.36 8.96 11.37
N PRO A 305 -9.69 8.99 12.55
CA PRO A 305 -8.95 7.84 13.06
C PRO A 305 -9.84 6.61 13.19
N ARG A 306 -9.49 5.56 12.49
CA ARG A 306 -10.12 4.25 12.58
C ARG A 306 -9.23 3.29 13.37
N PRO A 307 -9.74 2.15 13.91
CA PRO A 307 -8.92 1.19 14.64
C PRO A 307 -7.68 0.71 13.88
N ALA A 308 -7.73 0.70 12.53
CA ALA A 308 -6.61 0.36 11.67
C ALA A 308 -5.38 1.27 11.88
N PHE A 309 -5.55 2.51 12.37
CA PHE A 309 -4.43 3.42 12.64
C PHE A 309 -3.41 2.86 13.67
N ILE A 310 -3.83 1.93 14.53
CA ILE A 310 -2.94 1.24 15.47
C ILE A 310 -1.87 0.42 14.72
N LEU A 311 -2.13 0.03 13.48
CA LEU A 311 -1.20 -0.75 12.65
C LEU A 311 -0.13 0.10 11.96
N LEU A 312 -0.23 1.44 11.96
CA LEU A 312 0.78 2.34 11.34
C LEU A 312 2.23 2.09 11.77
N PRO A 313 2.55 1.75 13.02
CA PRO A 313 3.93 1.44 13.41
C PRO A 313 4.52 0.26 12.64
N PHE A 314 3.72 -0.71 12.18
CA PHE A 314 4.21 -1.91 11.52
C PHE A 314 4.93 -1.60 10.20
N PRO A 315 4.32 -0.94 9.18
CA PRO A 315 5.01 -0.61 7.94
C PRO A 315 6.19 0.34 8.16
N ILE A 316 6.13 1.23 9.16
CA ILE A 316 7.24 2.12 9.52
C ILE A 316 8.44 1.33 10.04
N ILE A 317 8.22 0.35 10.91
CA ILE A 317 9.30 -0.53 11.42
C ILE A 317 9.89 -1.37 10.28
N CYS A 318 9.06 -1.98 9.44
CA CYS A 318 9.52 -2.74 8.29
C CYS A 318 10.39 -1.88 7.35
N MET A 319 9.93 -0.67 7.06
CA MET A 319 10.64 0.27 6.22
C MET A 319 11.95 0.77 6.87
N MET A 320 11.98 0.97 8.18
CA MET A 320 13.20 1.31 8.91
C MET A 320 14.24 0.18 8.82
N ILE A 321 13.82 -1.08 8.97
CA ILE A 321 14.71 -2.25 8.85
C ILE A 321 15.26 -2.34 7.42
N PHE A 322 14.40 -2.18 6.40
CA PHE A 322 14.81 -2.12 5.01
C PHE A 322 15.83 -1.02 4.73
N SER A 323 15.50 0.21 5.14
CA SER A 323 16.35 1.39 4.93
C SER A 323 17.70 1.25 5.64
N LEU A 324 17.73 0.64 6.82
CA LEU A 324 18.95 0.35 7.56
C LEU A 324 19.82 -0.67 6.82
N GLY A 325 19.23 -1.72 6.25
CA GLY A 325 19.94 -2.69 5.42
C GLY A 325 20.60 -2.04 4.19
N MET A 326 19.84 -1.21 3.49
CA MET A 326 20.37 -0.41 2.38
C MET A 326 21.46 0.57 2.81
N SER A 327 21.30 1.20 3.98
CA SER A 327 22.30 2.09 4.57
C SER A 327 23.63 1.37 4.88
N TYR A 328 23.59 0.14 5.40
CA TYR A 328 24.78 -0.68 5.60
C TYR A 328 25.47 -1.00 4.27
N PHE A 329 24.72 -1.47 3.29
CA PHE A 329 25.28 -1.77 1.96
C PHE A 329 25.92 -0.53 1.33
N LEU A 330 25.20 0.60 1.30
CA LEU A 330 25.68 1.84 0.68
C LEU A 330 26.87 2.46 1.42
N SER A 331 26.90 2.38 2.76
CA SER A 331 28.02 2.90 3.54
C SER A 331 29.33 2.13 3.29
N THR A 332 29.21 0.80 3.12
CA THR A 332 30.35 -0.04 2.74
C THR A 332 30.81 0.27 1.32
N SER A 333 29.87 0.31 0.37
CA SER A 333 30.17 0.63 -1.03
C SER A 333 30.88 1.97 -1.16
N MET A 334 30.48 2.99 -0.38
CA MET A 334 31.11 4.32 -0.38
C MET A 334 32.55 4.32 0.13
N VAL A 335 32.90 3.41 1.02
CA VAL A 335 34.30 3.27 1.50
C VAL A 335 35.21 2.77 0.39
N PHE A 336 34.74 1.86 -0.46
CA PHE A 336 35.49 1.32 -1.58
C PHE A 336 35.40 2.17 -2.83
N PHE A 337 34.21 2.69 -3.13
CA PHE A 337 33.90 3.41 -4.37
C PHE A 337 33.23 4.75 -4.04
N LYS A 338 33.96 5.84 -4.20
CA LYS A 338 33.43 7.20 -3.95
C LYS A 338 32.29 7.60 -4.87
N ASP A 339 32.20 6.96 -6.03
CA ASP A 339 31.15 7.19 -7.02
C ASP A 339 29.77 6.67 -6.57
N THR A 340 29.73 5.85 -5.51
CA THR A 340 28.48 5.33 -4.92
C THR A 340 27.47 6.45 -4.65
N GLN A 341 27.91 7.63 -4.23
CA GLN A 341 27.02 8.76 -3.98
C GLN A 341 26.33 9.25 -5.25
N PHE A 342 27.05 9.35 -6.36
CA PHE A 342 26.49 9.81 -7.64
C PHE A 342 25.56 8.76 -8.23
N ILE A 343 25.96 7.49 -8.20
CA ILE A 343 25.15 6.37 -8.66
C ILE A 343 23.83 6.30 -7.85
N TRP A 344 23.93 6.45 -6.53
CA TRP A 344 22.75 6.42 -5.68
C TRP A 344 21.76 7.54 -5.98
N ASN A 345 22.21 8.76 -6.25
CA ASN A 345 21.36 9.89 -6.60
C ASN A 345 20.52 9.59 -7.87
N VAL A 346 21.14 8.96 -8.86
CA VAL A 346 20.43 8.56 -10.09
C VAL A 346 19.45 7.42 -9.78
N LEU A 347 19.92 6.37 -9.10
CA LEU A 347 19.09 5.21 -8.76
C LEU A 347 17.89 5.59 -7.88
N SER A 348 18.09 6.46 -6.90
CA SER A 348 16.99 6.91 -6.03
C SER A 348 15.93 7.70 -6.79
N THR A 349 16.34 8.49 -7.79
CA THR A 349 15.41 9.21 -8.67
C THR A 349 14.63 8.24 -9.56
N VAL A 350 15.29 7.26 -10.16
CA VAL A 350 14.62 6.19 -10.93
C VAL A 350 13.64 5.44 -10.03
N TRP A 351 14.05 5.09 -8.82
CA TRP A 351 13.20 4.38 -7.86
C TRP A 351 11.97 5.18 -7.42
N LEU A 352 12.12 6.51 -7.26
CA LEU A 352 11.01 7.42 -6.99
C LEU A 352 9.91 7.31 -8.04
N TYR A 353 10.30 7.37 -9.32
CA TYR A 353 9.34 7.27 -10.44
C TYR A 353 8.88 5.83 -10.72
N ALA A 354 9.69 4.84 -10.38
CA ALA A 354 9.31 3.43 -10.43
C ALA A 354 8.41 3.01 -9.25
N THR A 355 8.08 3.91 -8.33
CA THR A 355 7.13 3.69 -7.25
C THR A 355 5.88 4.54 -7.51
N PRO A 356 4.65 3.99 -7.48
CA PRO A 356 3.43 4.73 -7.78
C PRO A 356 3.08 5.71 -6.64
N ILE A 357 3.85 6.80 -6.54
CA ILE A 357 3.66 7.87 -5.57
C ILE A 357 2.69 8.92 -6.13
N PHE A 358 2.88 9.30 -7.41
CA PHE A 358 2.14 10.37 -8.08
C PHE A 358 0.93 9.87 -8.86
N TYR A 359 0.96 8.61 -9.29
CA TYR A 359 -0.02 7.96 -10.13
C TYR A 359 -0.50 6.65 -9.49
N THR A 360 -1.61 6.14 -9.98
CA THR A 360 -2.16 4.85 -9.55
C THR A 360 -1.68 3.73 -10.46
N GLU A 361 -1.66 2.51 -9.96
CA GLU A 361 -1.31 1.32 -10.72
C GLU A 361 -2.27 1.03 -11.90
N ASN A 362 -3.49 1.56 -11.87
CA ASN A 362 -4.49 1.40 -12.93
C ASN A 362 -4.04 1.97 -14.31
N ILE A 363 -2.99 2.79 -14.32
CA ILE A 363 -2.40 3.33 -15.57
C ILE A 363 -1.51 2.28 -16.24
N ILE A 364 -1.11 1.25 -15.50
CA ILE A 364 -0.16 0.23 -15.96
C ILE A 364 -0.94 -0.90 -16.61
N THR A 365 -0.94 -0.94 -17.94
CA THR A 365 -1.65 -1.97 -18.71
C THR A 365 -0.88 -3.29 -18.87
N SER A 366 0.45 -3.27 -18.64
CA SER A 366 1.30 -4.45 -18.80
C SER A 366 1.31 -5.32 -17.52
N PRO A 367 0.87 -6.59 -17.57
CA PRO A 367 0.88 -7.48 -16.40
C PRO A 367 2.29 -7.80 -15.88
N ILE A 368 3.31 -7.74 -16.74
CA ILE A 368 4.71 -7.95 -16.34
C ILE A 368 5.20 -6.77 -15.49
N LEU A 369 4.89 -5.54 -15.93
CA LEU A 369 5.24 -4.34 -15.17
C LEU A 369 4.50 -4.31 -13.83
N LEU A 370 3.23 -4.67 -13.79
CA LEU A 370 2.45 -4.73 -12.55
C LEU A 370 3.08 -5.69 -11.53
N LYS A 371 3.48 -6.90 -11.95
CA LYS A 371 4.22 -7.84 -11.09
C LYS A 371 5.54 -7.25 -10.60
N ALA A 372 6.28 -6.52 -11.44
CA ALA A 372 7.52 -5.86 -11.04
C ALA A 372 7.28 -4.76 -9.98
N PHE A 373 6.18 -3.99 -10.11
CA PHE A 373 5.77 -3.01 -9.10
C PHE A 373 5.43 -3.67 -7.76
N HIS A 374 4.71 -4.79 -7.77
CA HIS A 374 4.38 -5.53 -6.55
C HIS A 374 5.63 -6.12 -5.85
N CYS A 375 6.71 -6.39 -6.59
CA CYS A 375 8.00 -6.77 -6.01
C CYS A 375 8.80 -5.59 -5.44
N ASN A 376 8.37 -4.34 -5.66
CA ASN A 376 9.05 -3.16 -5.16
C ASN A 376 8.79 -2.99 -3.65
N PRO A 377 9.83 -3.01 -2.77
CA PRO A 377 9.64 -2.84 -1.33
C PRO A 377 8.92 -1.55 -0.96
N MET A 378 9.27 -0.45 -1.64
CA MET A 378 8.68 0.86 -1.38
C MET A 378 7.18 0.89 -1.71
N TYR A 379 6.77 0.21 -2.79
CA TYR A 379 5.36 0.04 -3.13
C TYR A 379 4.60 -0.63 -1.98
N GLN A 380 5.09 -1.76 -1.47
CA GLN A 380 4.42 -2.52 -0.41
C GLN A 380 4.25 -1.71 0.89
N PHE A 381 5.29 -0.99 1.30
CA PHE A 381 5.22 -0.16 2.51
C PHE A 381 4.24 1.02 2.35
N ILE A 382 4.27 1.70 1.20
CA ILE A 382 3.38 2.82 0.91
C ILE A 382 1.94 2.35 0.76
N TYR A 383 1.70 1.24 0.07
CA TYR A 383 0.38 0.61 -0.07
C TYR A 383 -0.22 0.31 1.31
N PHE A 384 0.56 -0.31 2.19
CA PHE A 384 0.14 -0.62 3.56
C PHE A 384 -0.29 0.63 4.33
N VAL A 385 0.50 1.71 4.24
CA VAL A 385 0.17 3.00 4.89
C VAL A 385 -1.10 3.61 4.31
N ARG A 386 -1.28 3.55 2.98
CA ARG A 386 -2.48 4.06 2.30
C ARG A 386 -3.73 3.30 2.68
N SER A 387 -3.70 1.97 2.71
CA SER A 387 -4.85 1.15 3.15
C SER A 387 -5.29 1.51 4.56
N ILE A 388 -4.35 1.82 5.47
CA ILE A 388 -4.68 2.24 6.83
C ILE A 388 -5.27 3.65 6.84
N LEU A 389 -4.64 4.61 6.14
CA LEU A 389 -5.00 6.04 6.24
C LEU A 389 -6.24 6.39 5.41
N ILE A 390 -6.36 5.84 4.18
CA ILE A 390 -7.41 6.19 3.23
C ILE A 390 -8.59 5.23 3.36
N ASP A 391 -8.34 3.92 3.23
CA ASP A 391 -9.41 2.91 3.26
C ASP A 391 -9.84 2.61 4.71
N GLY A 392 -8.93 2.80 5.68
CA GLY A 392 -9.20 2.58 7.10
C GLY A 392 -9.35 1.11 7.47
N VAL A 393 -8.79 0.22 6.65
CA VAL A 393 -8.82 -1.23 6.81
C VAL A 393 -7.42 -1.81 6.96
N SER A 394 -7.32 -3.00 7.54
CA SER A 394 -6.07 -3.76 7.55
C SER A 394 -5.84 -4.37 6.18
N PRO A 395 -4.64 -4.22 5.59
CA PRO A 395 -4.30 -4.92 4.36
C PRO A 395 -4.41 -6.44 4.49
N SER A 396 -4.47 -7.14 3.36
CA SER A 396 -4.51 -8.60 3.36
C SER A 396 -3.26 -9.21 4.01
N PRO A 397 -3.36 -10.43 4.57
CA PRO A 397 -2.25 -11.11 5.22
C PRO A 397 -0.99 -11.24 4.36
N GLN A 398 -1.13 -11.29 3.04
CA GLN A 398 -0.02 -11.36 2.09
C GLN A 398 0.88 -10.12 2.16
N HIS A 399 0.30 -8.93 2.29
CA HIS A 399 1.06 -7.69 2.40
C HIS A 399 1.91 -7.62 3.67
N TYR A 400 1.45 -8.21 4.79
CA TYR A 400 2.27 -8.36 5.99
C TYR A 400 3.51 -9.22 5.72
N LEU A 401 3.32 -10.37 5.05
CA LEU A 401 4.42 -11.26 4.70
C LEU A 401 5.41 -10.58 3.74
N TYR A 402 4.91 -9.89 2.71
CA TYR A 402 5.76 -9.15 1.78
C TYR A 402 6.55 -8.04 2.50
N CYS A 403 5.90 -7.26 3.36
CA CYS A 403 6.60 -6.23 4.14
C CYS A 403 7.71 -6.82 5.02
N ILE A 404 7.48 -7.96 5.67
CA ILE A 404 8.50 -8.64 6.49
C ILE A 404 9.64 -9.15 5.61
N LEU A 405 9.35 -9.90 4.54
CA LEU A 405 10.38 -10.48 3.68
C LEU A 405 11.22 -9.39 3.00
N LEU A 406 10.55 -8.38 2.43
CA LEU A 406 11.22 -7.27 1.75
C LEU A 406 11.98 -6.33 2.70
N SER A 407 11.74 -6.39 4.01
CA SER A 407 12.53 -5.67 5.00
C SER A 407 13.70 -6.49 5.53
N VAL A 408 13.46 -7.75 5.91
CA VAL A 408 14.45 -8.59 6.58
C VAL A 408 15.55 -9.07 5.64
N VAL A 409 15.18 -9.48 4.41
CA VAL A 409 16.16 -10.01 3.45
C VAL A 409 17.22 -8.96 3.07
N PRO A 410 16.86 -7.73 2.64
CA PRO A 410 17.85 -6.70 2.37
C PRO A 410 18.66 -6.27 3.61
N PHE A 411 18.05 -6.31 4.80
CA PHE A 411 18.76 -6.04 6.05
C PHE A 411 19.85 -7.07 6.32
N ILE A 412 19.54 -8.36 6.20
CA ILE A 412 20.53 -9.44 6.40
C ILE A 412 21.65 -9.33 5.36
N LEU A 413 21.30 -9.14 4.09
CA LEU A 413 22.29 -8.99 3.01
C LEU A 413 23.17 -7.75 3.20
N GLY A 414 22.57 -6.60 3.53
CA GLY A 414 23.29 -5.36 3.77
C GLY A 414 24.22 -5.45 4.97
N PHE A 415 23.75 -6.05 6.07
CA PHE A 415 24.56 -6.26 7.27
C PHE A 415 25.69 -7.28 7.05
N TRP A 416 25.43 -8.34 6.28
CA TRP A 416 26.45 -9.34 5.91
C TRP A 416 27.55 -8.73 5.02
N PHE A 417 27.16 -7.87 4.09
CA PHE A 417 28.10 -7.16 3.23
C PHE A 417 28.94 -6.11 3.98
N PHE A 418 28.36 -5.51 5.04
CA PHE A 418 29.01 -4.53 5.91
C PHE A 418 30.06 -5.16 6.82
#